data_6b58c116669d7ea2a18795bfff7e0bb9
#
_entry.id   6b58c116669d7ea2a18795bfff7e0bb9
#
_cell.length_a   1.000
_cell.length_b   1.000
_cell.length_c   1.000
_cell.angle_alpha   90.00
_cell.angle_beta   90.00
_cell.angle_gamma   90.00
#
_symmetry.space_group_name_H-M   'P 1'
#
loop_
_entity.id
_entity.type
_entity.pdbx_description
1 polymer ?
#
loop_
_entity_poly.entity_id
_entity_poly.type
_entity_poly.pdbx_seq_one_letter_code
_entity_poly.pdbx_strand_id
1 'polypeptide(L)'
;MPIVRDLIQIVVIGTTPGHRPARLQLESFAGELLDLLRTVRRDAWTWFEPVLAYDNARLPEALLLASTVLGRTDMRQDALEALDWLRRQQTAPEGHFRPVGTQSFGAAFQPPRAFDQQPLEAWATIDACTLAFAQDGDRQWRDHAEAAFAWYLGANDLGVRIASPDGGCYDGLQVDRVNLNQGAESILAYQFAALAIARLRNKAAALDTNEQRPVAASGGKACR
;
A
#
# COMPACT_ATOMS: atom_id res chain seq x y z
N MET A 1 -13.03 -5.39 -8.43
CA MET A 1 -13.33 -4.04 -8.94
C MET A 1 -12.64 -3.83 -10.28
N PRO A 2 -13.34 -3.71 -11.39
CA PRO A 2 -12.72 -3.51 -12.71
C PRO A 2 -11.92 -2.21 -12.79
N ILE A 3 -12.45 -1.12 -12.24
CA ILE A 3 -11.88 0.24 -12.32
C ILE A 3 -10.44 0.34 -11.79
N VAL A 4 -10.12 -0.33 -10.68
CA VAL A 4 -8.77 -0.24 -10.07
C VAL A 4 -7.72 -0.95 -10.91
N ARG A 5 -8.06 -2.13 -11.44
CA ARG A 5 -7.16 -2.89 -12.32
C ARG A 5 -6.89 -2.12 -13.61
N ASP A 6 -7.92 -1.49 -14.17
CA ASP A 6 -7.83 -0.69 -15.37
C ASP A 6 -7.02 0.58 -15.12
N LEU A 7 -7.17 1.23 -13.96
CA LEU A 7 -6.36 2.39 -13.56
C LEU A 7 -4.87 2.07 -13.51
N ILE A 8 -4.46 0.97 -12.88
CA ILE A 8 -3.04 0.59 -12.80
C ILE A 8 -2.47 0.31 -14.19
N GLN A 9 -3.21 -0.35 -15.07
CA GLN A 9 -2.77 -0.60 -16.46
C GLN A 9 -2.69 0.69 -17.28
N ILE A 10 -3.67 1.60 -17.12
CA ILE A 10 -3.70 2.87 -17.83
C ILE A 10 -2.59 3.81 -17.35
N VAL A 11 -2.21 3.78 -16.08
CA VAL A 11 -1.05 4.52 -15.56
C VAL A 11 0.22 4.12 -16.30
N VAL A 12 0.46 2.81 -16.49
CA VAL A 12 1.63 2.32 -17.23
C VAL A 12 1.65 2.80 -18.68
N ILE A 13 0.49 2.87 -19.34
CA ILE A 13 0.38 3.37 -20.72
C ILE A 13 0.43 4.91 -20.74
N GLY A 14 -0.18 5.59 -19.77
CA GLY A 14 -0.24 7.05 -19.66
C GLY A 14 1.10 7.72 -19.36
N THR A 15 2.10 6.98 -18.88
CA THR A 15 3.48 7.47 -18.73
C THR A 15 4.23 7.56 -20.05
N THR A 16 3.70 6.98 -21.14
CA THR A 16 4.33 7.08 -22.48
C THR A 16 4.11 8.48 -23.04
N PRO A 17 5.18 9.26 -23.34
CA PRO A 17 5.04 10.60 -23.90
C PRO A 17 4.19 10.59 -25.18
N GLY A 18 3.15 11.44 -25.22
CA GLY A 18 2.32 11.62 -26.42
C GLY A 18 1.02 10.79 -26.47
N HIS A 19 0.73 9.91 -25.49
CA HIS A 19 -0.49 9.10 -25.48
C HIS A 19 -1.70 9.87 -24.87
N ARG A 20 -2.14 10.93 -25.55
CA ARG A 20 -3.25 11.80 -25.12
C ARG A 20 -4.54 11.02 -24.76
N PRO A 21 -4.99 10.00 -25.52
CA PRO A 21 -6.17 9.22 -25.16
C PRO A 21 -6.06 8.51 -23.81
N ALA A 22 -4.92 7.85 -23.52
CA ALA A 22 -4.71 7.17 -22.24
C ALA A 22 -4.68 8.16 -21.07
N ARG A 23 -4.10 9.36 -21.28
CA ARG A 23 -4.08 10.40 -20.24
C ARG A 23 -5.50 10.91 -19.92
N LEU A 24 -6.35 11.15 -20.92
CA LEU A 24 -7.74 11.56 -20.72
C LEU A 24 -8.56 10.48 -19.99
N GLN A 25 -8.33 9.22 -20.31
CA GLN A 25 -8.99 8.10 -19.65
C GLN A 25 -8.53 7.96 -18.19
N LEU A 26 -7.22 8.11 -17.93
CA LEU A 26 -6.68 8.14 -16.57
C LEU A 26 -7.30 9.29 -15.76
N GLU A 27 -7.42 10.49 -16.35
CA GLU A 27 -7.99 11.67 -15.73
C GLU A 27 -9.47 11.45 -15.35
N SER A 28 -10.25 10.81 -16.23
CA SER A 28 -11.65 10.45 -15.97
C SER A 28 -11.77 9.47 -14.80
N PHE A 29 -11.08 8.33 -14.86
CA PHE A 29 -11.19 7.30 -13.82
C PHE A 29 -10.63 7.74 -12.47
N ALA A 30 -9.51 8.47 -12.46
CA ALA A 30 -8.97 9.02 -11.23
C ALA A 30 -9.88 10.11 -10.64
N GLY A 31 -10.54 10.89 -11.49
CA GLY A 31 -11.57 11.83 -11.07
C GLY A 31 -12.76 11.15 -10.41
N GLU A 32 -13.29 10.11 -11.04
CA GLU A 32 -14.40 9.30 -10.49
C GLU A 32 -14.03 8.67 -9.14
N LEU A 33 -12.81 8.13 -9.02
CA LEU A 33 -12.32 7.54 -7.78
C LEU A 33 -12.17 8.59 -6.66
N LEU A 34 -11.68 9.78 -7.00
CA LEU A 34 -11.57 10.89 -6.07
C LEU A 34 -12.94 11.40 -5.60
N ASP A 35 -13.88 11.52 -6.52
CA ASP A 35 -15.26 11.95 -6.22
C ASP A 35 -15.97 10.94 -5.32
N LEU A 36 -15.72 9.64 -5.54
CA LEU A 36 -16.23 8.58 -4.68
C LEU A 36 -15.72 8.73 -3.25
N LEU A 37 -14.39 8.91 -3.06
CA LEU A 37 -13.79 9.16 -1.75
C LEU A 37 -14.42 10.38 -1.06
N ARG A 38 -14.54 11.49 -1.77
CA ARG A 38 -15.08 12.76 -1.23
C ARG A 38 -16.57 12.66 -0.87
N THR A 39 -17.34 11.88 -1.63
CA THR A 39 -18.79 11.68 -1.40
C THR A 39 -19.07 10.75 -0.21
N VAL A 40 -18.25 9.72 -0.04
CA VAL A 40 -18.46 8.71 1.03
C VAL A 40 -17.83 9.14 2.35
N ARG A 41 -16.80 9.99 2.31
CA ARG A 41 -16.05 10.47 3.48
C ARG A 41 -16.97 11.02 4.58
N ARG A 42 -16.69 10.65 5.85
CA ARG A 42 -17.33 11.12 7.09
C ARG A 42 -16.28 11.27 8.19
N ASP A 43 -16.63 11.88 9.32
CA ASP A 43 -15.67 12.18 10.41
C ASP A 43 -14.81 11.00 10.86
N ALA A 44 -15.38 9.79 10.95
CA ALA A 44 -14.66 8.57 11.37
C ALA A 44 -14.36 7.61 10.21
N TRP A 45 -14.69 7.99 8.95
CA TRP A 45 -14.62 7.10 7.78
C TRP A 45 -14.02 7.81 6.58
N THR A 46 -12.70 7.71 6.41
CA THR A 46 -11.97 8.30 5.28
C THR A 46 -11.69 7.22 4.25
N TRP A 47 -12.75 6.76 3.59
CA TRP A 47 -12.66 5.64 2.65
C TRP A 47 -13.53 5.87 1.41
N PHE A 48 -13.21 5.17 0.32
CA PHE A 48 -13.85 5.30 -0.99
C PHE A 48 -15.25 4.71 -1.02
N GLU A 49 -15.55 3.73 -0.21
CA GLU A 49 -16.80 2.98 -0.19
C GLU A 49 -17.38 2.94 1.23
N PRO A 50 -18.69 2.68 1.39
CA PRO A 50 -19.29 2.48 2.72
C PRO A 50 -18.75 1.24 3.45
N VAL A 51 -18.04 0.37 2.75
CA VAL A 51 -17.55 -0.92 3.25
C VAL A 51 -16.04 -1.05 3.00
N LEU A 52 -15.36 -1.83 3.84
CA LEU A 52 -14.07 -2.42 3.52
C LEU A 52 -14.33 -3.77 2.84
N ALA A 53 -13.64 -4.04 1.76
CA ALA A 53 -13.87 -5.23 0.96
C ALA A 53 -12.56 -5.97 0.68
N TYR A 54 -12.19 -6.12 -0.56
CA TYR A 54 -11.07 -6.92 -1.03
C TYR A 54 -10.01 -6.01 -1.65
N ASP A 55 -8.72 -6.33 -1.40
CA ASP A 55 -7.58 -5.62 -2.00
C ASP A 55 -7.61 -4.10 -1.70
N ASN A 56 -7.93 -3.77 -0.45
CA ASN A 56 -8.29 -2.42 -0.03
C ASN A 56 -7.25 -1.38 -0.41
N ALA A 57 -5.97 -1.62 -0.13
CA ALA A 57 -4.91 -0.63 -0.33
C ALA A 57 -4.69 -0.25 -1.81
N ARG A 58 -5.23 -1.00 -2.77
CA ARG A 58 -5.17 -0.67 -4.20
C ARG A 58 -5.94 0.61 -4.55
N LEU A 59 -6.98 0.96 -3.80
CA LEU A 59 -7.74 2.19 -4.05
C LEU A 59 -6.87 3.45 -3.85
N PRO A 60 -6.27 3.68 -2.67
CA PRO A 60 -5.37 4.81 -2.48
C PRO A 60 -4.10 4.70 -3.33
N GLU A 61 -3.55 3.50 -3.58
CA GLU A 61 -2.41 3.31 -4.47
C GLU A 61 -2.70 3.82 -5.88
N ALA A 62 -3.84 3.44 -6.47
CA ALA A 62 -4.24 3.88 -7.80
C ALA A 62 -4.36 5.41 -7.89
N LEU A 63 -4.93 6.05 -6.85
CA LEU A 63 -5.05 7.50 -6.80
C LEU A 63 -3.68 8.19 -6.63
N LEU A 64 -2.77 7.63 -5.84
CA LEU A 64 -1.38 8.09 -5.71
C LEU A 64 -0.62 8.01 -7.05
N LEU A 65 -0.74 6.90 -7.77
CA LEU A 65 -0.13 6.73 -9.10
C LEU A 65 -0.68 7.76 -10.08
N ALA A 66 -2.01 7.91 -10.14
CA ALA A 66 -2.68 8.88 -11.01
C ALA A 66 -2.24 10.31 -10.68
N SER A 67 -2.13 10.67 -9.40
CA SER A 67 -1.69 11.99 -8.95
C SER A 67 -0.31 12.38 -9.48
N THR A 68 0.61 11.41 -9.54
CA THR A 68 1.96 11.61 -10.08
C THR A 68 1.93 11.89 -11.57
N VAL A 69 1.19 11.07 -12.35
CA VAL A 69 1.12 11.20 -13.81
C VAL A 69 0.39 12.49 -14.22
N LEU A 70 -0.64 12.87 -13.47
CA LEU A 70 -1.48 14.05 -13.78
C LEU A 70 -0.95 15.34 -13.16
N GLY A 71 0.00 15.28 -12.22
CA GLY A 71 0.51 16.43 -11.49
C GLY A 71 -0.51 17.00 -10.49
N ARG A 72 -1.42 16.16 -9.96
CA ARG A 72 -2.55 16.57 -9.11
C ARG A 72 -2.21 16.41 -7.62
N THR A 73 -1.84 17.51 -6.97
CA THR A 73 -1.49 17.54 -5.53
C THR A 73 -2.68 17.26 -4.62
N ASP A 74 -3.89 17.68 -4.99
CA ASP A 74 -5.12 17.41 -4.26
C ASP A 74 -5.45 15.90 -4.25
N MET A 75 -5.32 15.20 -5.37
CA MET A 75 -5.47 13.74 -5.43
C MET A 75 -4.46 13.04 -4.53
N ARG A 76 -3.20 13.51 -4.54
CA ARG A 76 -2.15 12.94 -3.68
C ARG A 76 -2.49 13.08 -2.20
N GLN A 77 -2.94 14.26 -1.78
CA GLN A 77 -3.30 14.51 -0.40
C GLN A 77 -4.46 13.62 0.05
N ASP A 78 -5.56 13.59 -0.70
CA ASP A 78 -6.72 12.76 -0.39
C ASP A 78 -6.37 11.27 -0.34
N ALA A 79 -5.48 10.81 -1.24
CA ALA A 79 -5.03 9.42 -1.27
C ALA A 79 -4.17 9.06 -0.04
N LEU A 80 -3.25 9.95 0.37
CA LEU A 80 -2.43 9.75 1.58
C LEU A 80 -3.30 9.74 2.83
N GLU A 81 -4.31 10.61 2.93
CA GLU A 81 -5.26 10.61 4.05
C GLU A 81 -6.07 9.31 4.12
N ALA A 82 -6.54 8.79 2.96
CA ALA A 82 -7.24 7.52 2.90
C ALA A 82 -6.33 6.34 3.27
N LEU A 83 -5.08 6.34 2.81
CA LEU A 83 -4.10 5.32 3.14
C LEU A 83 -3.72 5.35 4.62
N ASP A 84 -3.56 6.54 5.23
CA ASP A 84 -3.30 6.65 6.67
C ASP A 84 -4.50 6.20 7.51
N TRP A 85 -5.72 6.48 7.05
CA TRP A 85 -6.91 5.94 7.68
C TRP A 85 -6.92 4.41 7.63
N LEU A 86 -6.65 3.79 6.47
CA LEU A 86 -6.56 2.34 6.31
C LEU A 86 -5.45 1.75 7.19
N ARG A 87 -4.26 2.39 7.24
CA ARG A 87 -3.15 2.00 8.11
C ARG A 87 -3.60 1.87 9.57
N ARG A 88 -4.37 2.83 10.06
CA ARG A 88 -4.93 2.76 11.42
C ARG A 88 -5.91 1.61 11.59
N GLN A 89 -6.73 1.31 10.57
CA GLN A 89 -7.64 0.16 10.61
C GLN A 89 -6.89 -1.18 10.58
N GLN A 90 -5.72 -1.22 9.95
CA GLN A 90 -4.87 -2.41 9.83
C GLN A 90 -3.81 -2.53 10.94
N THR A 91 -3.92 -1.75 11.99
CA THR A 91 -3.05 -1.85 13.17
C THR A 91 -3.85 -2.46 14.33
N ALA A 92 -3.41 -3.64 14.78
CA ALA A 92 -4.00 -4.31 15.94
C ALA A 92 -3.76 -3.51 17.23
N PRO A 93 -4.57 -3.68 18.28
CA PRO A 93 -4.32 -3.04 19.57
C PRO A 93 -2.93 -3.33 20.15
N GLU A 94 -2.36 -4.48 19.84
CA GLU A 94 -1.04 -4.93 20.23
C GLU A 94 0.09 -4.31 19.38
N GLY A 95 -0.27 -3.55 18.32
CA GLY A 95 0.65 -2.80 17.47
C GLY A 95 1.15 -3.52 16.23
N HIS A 96 0.85 -4.81 16.04
CA HIS A 96 1.23 -5.52 14.82
C HIS A 96 0.24 -5.23 13.67
N PHE A 97 0.68 -5.52 12.44
CA PHE A 97 -0.18 -5.43 11.27
C PHE A 97 -1.26 -6.51 11.30
N ARG A 98 -2.50 -6.08 11.06
CA ARG A 98 -3.67 -6.93 10.95
C ARG A 98 -4.42 -6.56 9.68
N PRO A 99 -4.37 -7.34 8.60
CA PRO A 99 -5.13 -7.06 7.40
C PRO A 99 -6.63 -7.07 7.65
N VAL A 100 -7.39 -6.39 6.82
CA VAL A 100 -8.86 -6.41 6.88
C VAL A 100 -9.35 -7.84 6.64
N GLY A 101 -10.01 -8.43 7.64
CA GLY A 101 -10.54 -9.78 7.54
C GLY A 101 -11.78 -9.86 6.63
N THR A 102 -11.93 -10.97 5.90
CA THR A 102 -13.05 -11.18 4.96
C THR A 102 -14.42 -11.12 5.61
N GLN A 103 -14.52 -11.35 6.92
CA GLN A 103 -15.75 -11.20 7.70
C GLN A 103 -16.24 -9.74 7.79
N SER A 104 -15.41 -8.78 7.35
CA SER A 104 -15.79 -7.35 7.27
C SER A 104 -16.62 -7.03 6.03
N PHE A 105 -16.59 -7.89 5.02
CA PHE A 105 -17.19 -7.62 3.71
C PHE A 105 -18.71 -7.39 3.84
N GLY A 106 -19.18 -6.30 3.25
CA GLY A 106 -20.58 -5.91 3.28
C GLY A 106 -21.04 -5.19 4.56
N ALA A 107 -20.19 -5.01 5.57
CA ALA A 107 -20.51 -4.29 6.79
C ALA A 107 -20.29 -2.77 6.60
N ALA A 108 -21.36 -2.04 6.25
CA ALA A 108 -21.28 -0.61 5.95
C ALA A 108 -20.91 0.22 7.19
N PHE A 109 -19.90 1.08 7.05
CA PHE A 109 -19.40 2.00 8.08
C PHE A 109 -19.08 1.32 9.43
N GLN A 110 -18.61 0.08 9.37
CA GLN A 110 -18.19 -0.68 10.54
C GLN A 110 -16.67 -0.86 10.54
N PRO A 111 -16.03 -0.87 11.73
CA PRO A 111 -14.62 -1.20 11.84
C PRO A 111 -14.36 -2.61 11.30
N PRO A 112 -13.17 -2.87 10.74
CA PRO A 112 -12.85 -4.18 10.19
C PRO A 112 -12.87 -5.26 11.28
N ARG A 113 -13.29 -6.47 10.87
CA ARG A 113 -13.15 -7.68 11.67
C ARG A 113 -11.75 -8.28 11.44
N ALA A 114 -11.24 -8.95 12.47
CA ALA A 114 -9.88 -9.47 12.47
C ALA A 114 -9.64 -10.64 11.49
N PHE A 115 -10.67 -11.40 11.13
CA PHE A 115 -10.53 -12.64 10.35
C PHE A 115 -11.54 -12.75 9.20
N ASP A 116 -11.36 -13.60 8.16
CA ASP A 116 -10.11 -14.31 7.86
C ASP A 116 -9.12 -13.34 7.20
N GLN A 117 -7.84 -13.43 7.58
CA GLN A 117 -6.78 -12.57 7.01
C GLN A 117 -6.16 -13.23 5.78
N GLN A 118 -5.93 -12.45 4.72
CA GLN A 118 -5.43 -12.96 3.45
C GLN A 118 -4.10 -12.31 3.04
N PRO A 119 -3.17 -13.08 2.44
CA PRO A 119 -1.87 -12.61 1.96
C PRO A 119 -1.94 -11.43 1.00
N LEU A 120 -2.97 -11.37 0.17
CA LEU A 120 -3.18 -10.32 -0.81
C LEU A 120 -3.29 -8.93 -0.15
N GLU A 121 -3.99 -8.81 0.98
CA GLU A 121 -4.15 -7.54 1.70
C GLU A 121 -2.80 -7.00 2.21
N ALA A 122 -1.94 -7.90 2.69
CA ALA A 122 -0.61 -7.52 3.13
C ALA A 122 0.27 -7.03 1.97
N TRP A 123 0.23 -7.73 0.82
CA TRP A 123 0.95 -7.29 -0.37
C TRP A 123 0.45 -5.94 -0.90
N ALA A 124 -0.86 -5.75 -1.03
CA ALA A 124 -1.43 -4.48 -1.48
C ALA A 124 -1.03 -3.32 -0.56
N THR A 125 -1.02 -3.55 0.75
CA THR A 125 -0.57 -2.55 1.73
C THR A 125 0.91 -2.21 1.57
N ILE A 126 1.77 -3.21 1.34
CA ILE A 126 3.20 -3.00 1.09
C ILE A 126 3.44 -2.13 -0.15
N ASP A 127 2.76 -2.42 -1.26
CA ASP A 127 2.90 -1.65 -2.50
C ASP A 127 2.45 -0.21 -2.32
N ALA A 128 1.24 0.01 -1.75
CA ALA A 128 0.70 1.34 -1.50
C ALA A 128 1.61 2.16 -0.56
N CYS A 129 2.10 1.56 0.52
CA CYS A 129 3.01 2.22 1.47
C CYS A 129 4.39 2.49 0.85
N THR A 130 4.91 1.59 0.02
CA THR A 130 6.18 1.81 -0.71
C THR A 130 6.06 3.00 -1.66
N LEU A 131 4.92 3.12 -2.35
CA LEU A 131 4.64 4.24 -3.23
C LEU A 131 4.49 5.55 -2.45
N ALA A 132 3.74 5.55 -1.33
CA ALA A 132 3.57 6.72 -0.48
C ALA A 132 4.92 7.21 0.07
N PHE A 133 5.75 6.30 0.59
CA PHE A 133 7.11 6.63 1.03
C PHE A 133 7.98 7.24 -0.10
N ALA A 134 7.81 6.76 -1.31
CA ALA A 134 8.54 7.31 -2.46
C ALA A 134 8.09 8.74 -2.83
N GLN A 135 6.88 9.15 -2.48
CA GLN A 135 6.29 10.44 -2.82
C GLN A 135 6.48 11.51 -1.75
N ASP A 136 6.45 11.16 -0.47
CA ASP A 136 6.53 12.14 0.64
C ASP A 136 7.71 11.93 1.59
N GLY A 137 8.36 10.76 1.57
CA GLY A 137 9.50 10.43 2.42
C GLY A 137 9.13 10.14 3.88
N ASP A 138 7.85 10.14 4.25
CA ASP A 138 7.44 9.88 5.63
C ASP A 138 7.71 8.42 6.03
N ARG A 139 8.53 8.26 7.08
CA ARG A 139 8.96 6.94 7.57
C ARG A 139 7.81 6.04 8.03
N GLN A 140 6.67 6.62 8.42
CA GLN A 140 5.51 5.82 8.81
C GLN A 140 5.08 4.81 7.74
N TRP A 141 5.22 5.18 6.47
CA TRP A 141 4.87 4.30 5.35
C TRP A 141 5.82 3.12 5.24
N ARG A 142 7.12 3.38 5.37
CA ARG A 142 8.12 2.32 5.41
C ARG A 142 7.87 1.38 6.58
N ASP A 143 7.64 1.91 7.76
CA ASP A 143 7.48 1.13 8.97
C ASP A 143 6.21 0.27 8.91
N HIS A 144 5.13 0.79 8.30
CA HIS A 144 3.91 0.01 8.07
C HIS A 144 4.08 -1.07 7.00
N ALA A 145 4.81 -0.81 5.91
CA ALA A 145 5.16 -1.83 4.92
C ALA A 145 6.00 -2.96 5.54
N GLU A 146 6.97 -2.64 6.40
CA GLU A 146 7.76 -3.63 7.14
C GLU A 146 6.88 -4.45 8.10
N ALA A 147 5.94 -3.82 8.81
CA ALA A 147 4.99 -4.51 9.66
C ALA A 147 4.07 -5.45 8.86
N ALA A 148 3.59 -5.01 7.69
CA ALA A 148 2.80 -5.84 6.79
C ALA A 148 3.60 -7.04 6.25
N PHE A 149 4.88 -6.87 5.97
CA PHE A 149 5.74 -8.00 5.59
C PHE A 149 6.03 -8.94 6.76
N ALA A 150 6.22 -8.41 7.96
CA ALA A 150 6.44 -9.19 9.16
C ALA A 150 5.24 -10.12 9.50
N TRP A 151 4.02 -9.75 9.06
CA TRP A 151 2.83 -10.60 9.18
C TRP A 151 3.02 -11.97 8.52
N TYR A 152 3.65 -12.05 7.32
CA TYR A 152 3.98 -13.32 6.67
C TYR A 152 4.94 -14.18 7.50
N LEU A 153 5.77 -13.52 8.31
CA LEU A 153 6.84 -14.17 9.08
C LEU A 153 6.44 -14.53 10.50
N GLY A 154 5.18 -14.26 10.88
CA GLY A 154 4.62 -14.62 12.17
C GLY A 154 4.35 -13.44 13.12
N ALA A 155 4.61 -12.20 12.75
CA ALA A 155 4.19 -11.05 13.53
C ALA A 155 2.69 -10.74 13.25
N ASN A 156 1.81 -11.66 13.69
CA ASN A 156 0.38 -11.64 13.44
C ASN A 156 -0.39 -12.16 14.68
N ASP A 157 -1.70 -12.16 14.61
CA ASP A 157 -2.59 -12.48 15.73
C ASP A 157 -2.36 -13.87 16.38
N LEU A 158 -1.80 -14.84 15.65
CA LEU A 158 -1.55 -16.18 16.16
C LEU A 158 -0.06 -16.49 16.40
N GLY A 159 0.84 -15.57 16.04
CA GLY A 159 2.30 -15.79 16.15
C GLY A 159 2.83 -16.85 15.20
N VAL A 160 2.14 -17.15 14.08
CA VAL A 160 2.47 -18.25 13.17
C VAL A 160 2.89 -17.75 11.79
N ARG A 161 3.87 -18.43 11.17
CA ARG A 161 4.31 -18.09 9.81
C ARG A 161 3.24 -18.44 8.78
N ILE A 162 3.02 -17.51 7.87
CA ILE A 162 2.17 -17.69 6.67
C ILE A 162 3.05 -18.04 5.45
N ALA A 163 4.28 -17.51 5.39
CA ALA A 163 5.26 -17.96 4.42
C ALA A 163 5.73 -19.38 4.73
N SER A 164 5.57 -20.30 3.78
CA SER A 164 6.02 -21.68 3.95
C SER A 164 7.55 -21.82 3.76
N PRO A 165 8.20 -22.87 4.34
CA PRO A 165 9.65 -23.02 4.29
C PRO A 165 10.24 -23.22 2.89
N ASP A 166 9.44 -23.68 1.94
CA ASP A 166 9.79 -23.95 0.55
C ASP A 166 9.62 -22.73 -0.37
N GLY A 167 9.29 -21.55 0.22
CA GLY A 167 9.08 -20.31 -0.52
C GLY A 167 7.66 -20.09 -1.03
N GLY A 168 6.72 -20.97 -0.67
CA GLY A 168 5.30 -20.81 -0.89
C GLY A 168 4.64 -19.88 0.14
N CYS A 169 3.32 -19.80 0.09
CA CYS A 169 2.52 -19.06 1.04
C CYS A 169 1.19 -19.77 1.30
N TYR A 170 0.83 -19.90 2.56
CA TYR A 170 -0.47 -20.39 2.97
C TYR A 170 -1.57 -19.35 2.67
N ASP A 171 -2.81 -19.82 2.42
CA ASP A 171 -3.88 -18.96 1.92
C ASP A 171 -4.44 -17.96 2.94
N GLY A 172 -4.08 -18.08 4.21
CA GLY A 172 -4.47 -17.08 5.17
C GLY A 172 -4.50 -17.54 6.62
N LEU A 173 -4.89 -16.61 7.47
CA LEU A 173 -4.98 -16.79 8.91
C LEU A 173 -6.44 -16.74 9.33
N GLN A 174 -6.93 -17.85 9.89
CA GLN A 174 -8.25 -17.98 10.50
C GLN A 174 -8.15 -17.69 12.01
N VAL A 175 -9.29 -17.66 12.68
CA VAL A 175 -9.35 -17.28 14.10
C VAL A 175 -8.50 -18.17 15.02
N ASP A 176 -8.32 -19.43 14.66
CA ASP A 176 -7.67 -20.47 15.49
C ASP A 176 -6.56 -21.24 14.76
N ARG A 177 -6.32 -20.98 13.47
CA ARG A 177 -5.38 -21.75 12.65
C ARG A 177 -4.97 -21.04 11.36
N VAL A 178 -3.93 -21.60 10.72
CA VAL A 178 -3.56 -21.27 9.34
C VAL A 178 -4.40 -22.10 8.38
N ASN A 179 -4.89 -21.50 7.30
CA ASN A 179 -5.43 -22.21 6.15
C ASN A 179 -4.23 -22.74 5.35
N LEU A 180 -3.93 -24.01 5.49
CA LEU A 180 -2.73 -24.65 4.93
C LEU A 180 -2.77 -24.85 3.39
N ASN A 181 -3.85 -24.48 2.72
CA ASN A 181 -3.86 -24.45 1.27
C ASN A 181 -2.85 -23.40 0.76
N GLN A 182 -2.30 -23.62 -0.43
CA GLN A 182 -1.32 -22.73 -1.07
C GLN A 182 -1.79 -22.39 -2.49
N GLY A 183 -2.75 -21.49 -2.59
CA GLY A 183 -3.26 -21.00 -3.87
C GLY A 183 -2.26 -20.11 -4.59
N ALA A 184 -2.36 -20.04 -5.90
CA ALA A 184 -1.48 -19.23 -6.74
C ALA A 184 -1.50 -17.75 -6.34
N GLU A 185 -2.65 -17.21 -5.94
CA GLU A 185 -2.79 -15.83 -5.47
C GLU A 185 -1.93 -15.57 -4.24
N SER A 186 -2.00 -16.44 -3.24
CA SER A 186 -1.26 -16.31 -1.98
C SER A 186 0.25 -16.42 -2.19
N ILE A 187 0.68 -17.35 -3.04
CA ILE A 187 2.09 -17.51 -3.42
C ILE A 187 2.59 -16.25 -4.12
N LEU A 188 1.86 -15.76 -5.12
CA LEU A 188 2.24 -14.55 -5.86
C LEU A 188 2.24 -13.31 -4.95
N ALA A 189 1.24 -13.16 -4.07
CA ALA A 189 1.18 -12.06 -3.11
C ALA A 189 2.43 -12.02 -2.21
N TYR A 190 2.86 -13.17 -1.67
CA TYR A 190 4.06 -13.25 -0.86
C TYR A 190 5.33 -12.94 -1.67
N GLN A 191 5.48 -13.49 -2.88
CA GLN A 191 6.66 -13.27 -3.71
C GLN A 191 6.79 -11.79 -4.13
N PHE A 192 5.69 -11.15 -4.53
CA PHE A 192 5.70 -9.73 -4.87
C PHE A 192 5.93 -8.85 -3.62
N ALA A 193 5.35 -9.19 -2.48
CA ALA A 193 5.62 -8.53 -1.22
C ALA A 193 7.11 -8.58 -0.86
N ALA A 194 7.76 -9.75 -0.98
CA ALA A 194 9.18 -9.92 -0.71
C ALA A 194 10.06 -9.08 -1.65
N LEU A 195 9.71 -9.01 -2.94
CA LEU A 195 10.40 -8.15 -3.91
C LEU A 195 10.22 -6.67 -3.60
N ALA A 196 9.01 -6.24 -3.23
CA ALA A 196 8.72 -4.85 -2.90
C ALA A 196 9.49 -4.39 -1.65
N ILE A 197 9.52 -5.21 -0.60
CA ILE A 197 10.28 -4.92 0.63
C ILE A 197 11.79 -4.90 0.36
N ALA A 198 12.33 -5.81 -0.45
CA ALA A 198 13.74 -5.78 -0.81
C ALA A 198 14.13 -4.47 -1.52
N ARG A 199 13.27 -3.98 -2.44
CA ARG A 199 13.46 -2.69 -3.13
C ARG A 199 13.36 -1.50 -2.15
N LEU A 200 12.39 -1.53 -1.24
CA LEU A 200 12.20 -0.50 -0.22
C LEU A 200 13.43 -0.36 0.68
N ARG A 201 13.96 -1.47 1.18
CA ARG A 201 15.16 -1.52 2.03
C ARG A 201 16.41 -1.00 1.31
N ASN A 202 16.60 -1.40 0.05
CA ASN A 202 17.73 -0.92 -0.77
C ASN A 202 17.64 0.60 -1.01
N LYS A 203 16.45 1.13 -1.27
CA LYS A 203 16.23 2.57 -1.45
C LYS A 203 16.46 3.35 -0.15
N ALA A 204 15.98 2.86 0.98
CA ALA A 204 16.20 3.48 2.28
C ALA A 204 17.70 3.53 2.64
N ALA A 205 18.43 2.43 2.45
CA ALA A 205 19.87 2.39 2.68
C ALA A 205 20.64 3.39 1.81
N ALA A 206 20.22 3.59 0.56
CA ALA A 206 20.83 4.56 -0.34
C ALA A 206 20.58 6.02 0.11
N LEU A 207 19.44 6.31 0.69
CA LEU A 207 19.12 7.64 1.25
C LEU A 207 19.95 7.92 2.51
N ASP A 208 20.03 6.97 3.43
CA ASP A 208 20.80 7.07 4.67
C ASP A 208 22.30 7.30 4.40
N THR A 209 22.86 6.65 3.37
CA THR A 209 24.28 6.86 2.96
C THR A 209 24.52 8.22 2.32
N ASN A 210 23.52 8.82 1.69
CA ASN A 210 23.65 10.14 1.06
C ASN A 210 23.56 11.28 2.07
N GLU A 211 22.77 11.13 3.13
CA GLU A 211 22.67 12.08 4.23
C GLU A 211 23.95 12.11 5.10
N GLN A 212 24.71 11.02 5.14
CA GLN A 212 25.97 10.91 5.89
C GLN A 212 27.20 11.42 5.13
N ARG A 213 27.07 11.85 3.87
CA ARG A 213 28.18 12.45 3.13
C ARG A 213 28.48 13.86 3.68
N PRO A 214 29.67 14.13 4.26
CA PRO A 214 30.01 15.46 4.73
C PRO A 214 30.05 16.43 3.55
N VAL A 215 29.37 17.56 3.69
CA VAL A 215 29.48 18.69 2.76
C VAL A 215 30.95 19.05 2.69
N ALA A 216 31.59 18.79 1.54
CA ALA A 216 32.97 19.18 1.33
C ALA A 216 33.07 20.69 1.50
N ALA A 217 33.79 21.13 2.54
CA ALA A 217 34.04 22.53 2.77
C ALA A 217 34.72 23.11 1.53
N SER A 218 34.04 24.03 0.85
CA SER A 218 34.60 24.82 -0.25
C SER A 218 35.71 25.67 0.31
N GLY A 219 36.94 25.17 0.18
CA GLY A 219 38.16 25.89 0.53
C GLY A 219 38.25 27.19 -0.26
N GLY A 220 37.97 28.30 0.40
CA GLY A 220 38.25 29.62 -0.14
C GLY A 220 39.75 29.76 -0.43
N LYS A 221 40.11 29.88 -1.70
CA LYS A 221 41.41 30.39 -2.09
C LYS A 221 41.46 31.89 -1.78
N ALA A 222 42.15 32.26 -0.70
CA ALA A 222 42.60 33.61 -0.53
C ALA A 222 43.62 33.95 -1.61
N CYS A 223 43.29 34.91 -2.47
CA CYS A 223 44.28 35.58 -3.30
C CYS A 223 45.10 36.55 -2.44
N ARG A 224 46.40 36.41 -2.51
CA ARG A 224 47.36 37.46 -2.20
C ARG A 224 47.72 38.22 -3.44
#